data_46a797c16f37c8658305721ff5ab6cb8
#
_entry.id   46a797c16f37c8658305721ff5ab6cb8
#
_cell.length_a   1.000
_cell.length_b   1.000
_cell.length_c   1.000
_cell.angle_alpha   90.00
_cell.angle_beta   90.00
_cell.angle_gamma   90.00
#
_symmetry.space_group_name_H-M   'P 1'
#
loop_
_entity.id
_entity.type
_entity.pdbx_description
1 polymer ?
#
loop_
_entity_poly.entity_id
_entity_poly.type
_entity_poly.pdbx_seq_one_letter_code
_entity_poly.pdbx_strand_id
1 'polypeptide(L)'
;MPLDFTAIDFETANNSAASACSVGLVKVRGGRVVDTAYWLIKPPLGYDAFLEWNVRIHGIMQVDVADALLWSEQLPDLIAFAENDHMVAHNAGFDMGVIAAASAASFVPSPSYDYLCSLQVARKTYHLDSYRLPVAAMAAGFEDFTHHNALADAQACAAIIVHAAGRHGASDIAELAELTGSRMGHLGMAVAEVLR
;
A
#
# COMPACT_ATOMS: atom_id res chain seq x y z
N MET A 1 -14.78 -17.01 -2.86
CA MET A 1 -15.22 -15.62 -2.54
C MET A 1 -14.81 -14.73 -3.71
N PRO A 2 -15.39 -13.55 -3.91
CA PRO A 2 -14.93 -12.65 -4.97
C PRO A 2 -13.51 -12.15 -4.65
N LEU A 3 -12.75 -11.77 -5.70
CA LEU A 3 -11.43 -11.15 -5.55
C LEU A 3 -11.60 -9.70 -5.05
N ASP A 4 -11.71 -9.57 -3.73
CA ASP A 4 -11.94 -8.31 -3.02
C ASP A 4 -10.70 -7.99 -2.18
N PHE A 5 -10.20 -6.75 -2.29
CA PHE A 5 -9.06 -6.26 -1.53
C PHE A 5 -8.93 -4.73 -1.64
N THR A 6 -8.08 -4.15 -0.81
CA THR A 6 -7.65 -2.75 -0.94
C THR A 6 -6.15 -2.69 -1.22
N ALA A 7 -5.77 -2.09 -2.36
CA ALA A 7 -4.37 -1.78 -2.65
C ALA A 7 -4.00 -0.42 -2.04
N ILE A 8 -2.76 -0.31 -1.56
CA ILE A 8 -2.24 0.89 -0.90
C ILE A 8 -0.80 1.16 -1.32
N ASP A 9 -0.44 2.43 -1.38
CA ASP A 9 0.92 2.91 -1.54
C ASP A 9 1.12 4.22 -0.78
N PHE A 10 2.32 4.43 -0.24
CA PHE A 10 2.70 5.62 0.51
C PHE A 10 3.91 6.30 -0.10
N GLU A 11 3.92 7.65 -0.04
CA GLU A 11 5.15 8.42 -0.15
C GLU A 11 5.57 8.96 1.21
N THR A 12 6.89 9.08 1.41
CA THR A 12 7.47 9.54 2.68
C THR A 12 8.35 10.77 2.49
N ALA A 13 8.27 11.73 3.40
CA ALA A 13 9.05 12.96 3.36
C ALA A 13 10.56 12.72 3.52
N ASN A 14 10.94 11.63 4.19
CA ASN A 14 12.32 11.26 4.46
C ASN A 14 12.46 9.74 4.68
N ASN A 15 13.63 9.28 5.13
CA ASN A 15 13.93 7.86 5.32
C ASN A 15 13.21 7.21 6.52
N SER A 16 12.49 7.98 7.33
CA SER A 16 11.68 7.42 8.42
C SER A 16 10.33 6.95 7.90
N ALA A 17 9.93 5.74 8.24
CA ALA A 17 8.59 5.24 7.94
C ALA A 17 7.47 6.07 8.61
N ALA A 18 7.77 6.83 9.68
CA ALA A 18 6.80 7.71 10.34
C ALA A 18 6.53 9.02 9.56
N SER A 19 7.27 9.29 8.47
CA SER A 19 7.19 10.53 7.71
C SER A 19 6.24 10.45 6.51
N ALA A 20 5.16 9.65 6.58
CA ALA A 20 4.17 9.59 5.51
C ALA A 20 3.72 10.98 5.08
N CYS A 21 3.81 11.30 3.78
CA CYS A 21 3.40 12.60 3.21
C CYS A 21 2.28 12.48 2.18
N SER A 22 2.00 11.29 1.66
CA SER A 22 0.78 10.99 0.90
C SER A 22 0.42 9.52 0.99
N VAL A 23 -0.84 9.21 0.69
CA VAL A 23 -1.34 7.85 0.55
C VAL A 23 -2.28 7.75 -0.65
N GLY A 24 -2.17 6.65 -1.39
CA GLY A 24 -3.09 6.24 -2.43
C GLY A 24 -3.75 4.92 -2.05
N LEU A 25 -5.06 4.83 -2.25
CA LEU A 25 -5.87 3.66 -1.96
C LEU A 25 -6.71 3.29 -3.16
N VAL A 26 -6.83 2.01 -3.45
CA VAL A 26 -7.66 1.47 -4.53
C VAL A 26 -8.48 0.31 -4.01
N LYS A 27 -9.80 0.45 -4.03
CA LYS A 27 -10.74 -0.60 -3.64
C LYS A 27 -11.07 -1.47 -4.83
N VAL A 28 -10.88 -2.77 -4.68
CA VAL A 28 -11.20 -3.77 -5.69
C VAL A 28 -12.31 -4.67 -5.17
N ARG A 29 -13.34 -4.89 -6.00
CA ARG A 29 -14.45 -5.82 -5.73
C ARG A 29 -14.70 -6.67 -6.97
N GLY A 30 -14.73 -7.99 -6.80
CA GLY A 30 -14.87 -8.92 -7.92
C GLY A 30 -13.80 -8.76 -9.00
N GLY A 31 -12.57 -8.40 -8.62
CA GLY A 31 -11.47 -8.15 -9.55
C GLY A 31 -11.57 -6.86 -10.36
N ARG A 32 -12.44 -5.91 -9.96
CA ARG A 32 -12.61 -4.60 -10.62
C ARG A 32 -12.39 -3.48 -9.62
N VAL A 33 -11.73 -2.43 -10.07
CA VAL A 33 -11.62 -1.19 -9.30
C VAL A 33 -13.01 -0.57 -9.19
N VAL A 34 -13.47 -0.33 -7.97
CA VAL A 34 -14.79 0.27 -7.67
C VAL A 34 -14.68 1.62 -6.99
N ASP A 35 -13.55 1.91 -6.31
CA ASP A 35 -13.32 3.18 -5.65
C ASP A 35 -11.82 3.47 -5.53
N THR A 36 -11.47 4.75 -5.41
CA THR A 36 -10.10 5.22 -5.21
C THR A 36 -10.08 6.40 -4.25
N ALA A 37 -9.02 6.49 -3.45
CA ALA A 37 -8.79 7.64 -2.59
C ALA A 37 -7.31 8.06 -2.67
N TYR A 38 -7.09 9.36 -2.55
CA TYR A 38 -5.75 9.95 -2.45
C TYR A 38 -5.82 11.18 -1.55
N TRP A 39 -4.89 11.28 -0.64
CA TRP A 39 -4.71 12.51 0.13
C TRP A 39 -3.26 12.72 0.56
N LEU A 40 -2.92 13.98 0.77
CA LEU A 40 -1.68 14.39 1.38
C LEU A 40 -1.78 14.23 2.90
N ILE A 41 -0.67 13.91 3.53
CA ILE A 41 -0.55 13.71 4.98
C ILE A 41 0.50 14.69 5.49
N LYS A 42 0.19 15.40 6.57
CA LYS A 42 1.19 16.19 7.27
C LYS A 42 2.00 15.28 8.20
N PRO A 43 3.30 15.09 7.95
CA PRO A 43 4.13 14.30 8.84
C PRO A 43 4.18 14.92 10.25
N PRO A 44 4.22 14.11 11.31
CA PRO A 44 4.26 14.64 12.67
C PRO A 44 5.59 15.34 12.97
N LEU A 45 5.57 16.26 13.94
CA LEU A 45 6.77 17.00 14.36
C LEU A 45 7.93 16.05 14.72
N GLY A 46 9.11 16.34 14.20
CA GLY A 46 10.31 15.51 14.34
C GLY A 46 10.49 14.49 13.19
N TYR A 47 9.45 14.29 12.36
CA TYR A 47 9.49 13.48 11.13
C TYR A 47 9.13 14.30 9.88
N ASP A 48 8.93 15.60 10.02
CA ASP A 48 8.42 16.57 9.05
C ASP A 48 9.50 17.24 8.18
N ALA A 49 10.76 16.85 8.31
CA ALA A 49 11.82 17.29 7.42
C ALA A 49 11.72 16.57 6.07
N PHE A 50 11.59 17.33 4.98
CA PHE A 50 11.59 16.79 3.62
C PHE A 50 13.02 16.68 3.09
N LEU A 51 13.47 15.48 2.74
CA LEU A 51 14.75 15.26 2.10
C LEU A 51 14.64 15.52 0.59
N GLU A 52 15.62 16.22 0.05
CA GLU A 52 15.66 16.56 -1.37
C GLU A 52 15.55 15.33 -2.28
N TRP A 53 16.12 14.19 -1.85
CA TRP A 53 16.02 12.93 -2.58
C TRP A 53 14.58 12.42 -2.69
N ASN A 54 13.83 12.43 -1.59
CA ASN A 54 12.44 12.02 -1.57
C ASN A 54 11.57 12.95 -2.42
N VAL A 55 11.77 14.27 -2.28
CA VAL A 55 11.06 15.29 -3.10
C VAL A 55 11.35 15.09 -4.59
N ARG A 56 12.58 14.77 -4.99
CA ARG A 56 12.90 14.48 -6.41
C ARG A 56 12.17 13.25 -6.94
N ILE A 57 11.85 12.28 -6.07
CA ILE A 57 11.18 11.05 -6.46
C ILE A 57 9.68 11.30 -6.67
N HIS A 58 8.97 11.82 -5.67
CA HIS A 58 7.52 11.95 -5.69
C HIS A 58 6.99 13.37 -5.95
N GLY A 59 7.86 14.38 -5.94
CA GLY A 59 7.49 15.78 -6.24
C GLY A 59 6.80 16.53 -5.11
N ILE A 60 6.44 15.89 -3.99
CA ILE A 60 5.72 16.51 -2.88
C ILE A 60 6.72 17.31 -2.02
N MET A 61 6.44 18.58 -1.79
CA MET A 61 7.25 19.47 -0.95
C MET A 61 6.58 19.73 0.40
N GLN A 62 7.33 20.20 1.37
CA GLN A 62 6.81 20.52 2.70
C GLN A 62 5.65 21.53 2.66
N VAL A 63 5.67 22.46 1.70
CA VAL A 63 4.60 23.44 1.53
C VAL A 63 3.28 22.80 1.06
N ASP A 64 3.36 21.71 0.29
CA ASP A 64 2.17 21.03 -0.23
C ASP A 64 1.37 20.33 0.88
N VAL A 65 2.03 19.92 1.95
CA VAL A 65 1.41 19.24 3.10
C VAL A 65 1.15 20.17 4.29
N ALA A 66 1.40 21.49 4.15
CA ALA A 66 1.32 22.43 5.27
C ALA A 66 -0.07 22.47 5.91
N ASP A 67 -1.12 22.41 5.07
CA ASP A 67 -2.53 22.43 5.46
C ASP A 67 -3.18 21.03 5.44
N ALA A 68 -2.39 19.96 5.16
CA ALA A 68 -2.90 18.60 5.22
C ALA A 68 -3.18 18.17 6.66
N LEU A 69 -4.10 17.22 6.83
CA LEU A 69 -4.40 16.62 8.12
C LEU A 69 -3.24 15.76 8.60
N LEU A 70 -3.11 15.61 9.91
CA LEU A 70 -2.18 14.69 10.54
C LEU A 70 -2.63 13.24 10.33
N TRP A 71 -1.70 12.29 10.47
CA TRP A 71 -1.99 10.86 10.41
C TRP A 71 -3.14 10.44 11.33
N SER A 72 -3.13 10.91 12.59
CA SER A 72 -4.18 10.59 13.57
C SER A 72 -5.57 11.05 13.17
N GLU A 73 -5.68 12.07 12.31
CA GLU A 73 -6.94 12.61 11.80
C GLU A 73 -7.41 11.86 10.55
N GLN A 74 -6.48 11.33 9.74
CA GLN A 74 -6.78 10.62 8.49
C GLN A 74 -6.87 9.10 8.64
N LEU A 75 -6.27 8.53 9.69
CA LEU A 75 -6.33 7.08 9.94
C LEU A 75 -7.76 6.54 9.99
N PRO A 76 -8.75 7.22 10.60
CA PRO A 76 -10.15 6.77 10.55
C PRO A 76 -10.70 6.66 9.12
N ASP A 77 -10.33 7.56 8.22
CA ASP A 77 -10.77 7.53 6.82
C ASP A 77 -10.12 6.37 6.06
N LEU A 78 -8.83 6.09 6.32
CA LEU A 78 -8.16 4.92 5.78
C LEU A 78 -8.85 3.62 6.24
N ILE A 79 -9.16 3.51 7.54
CA ILE A 79 -9.85 2.36 8.10
C ILE A 79 -11.26 2.22 7.50
N ALA A 80 -11.99 3.32 7.36
CA ALA A 80 -13.32 3.33 6.74
C ALA A 80 -13.26 2.92 5.26
N PHE A 81 -12.22 3.36 4.53
CA PHE A 81 -12.02 2.95 3.13
C PHE A 81 -11.63 1.48 3.01
N ALA A 82 -10.67 1.02 3.81
CA ALA A 82 -10.16 -0.36 3.73
C ALA A 82 -11.15 -1.38 4.32
N GLU A 83 -11.98 -0.99 5.28
CA GLU A 83 -12.90 -1.91 5.99
C GLU A 83 -12.14 -3.11 6.60
N ASN A 84 -12.55 -4.32 6.27
CA ASN A 84 -11.90 -5.57 6.68
C ASN A 84 -11.18 -6.27 5.52
N ASP A 85 -10.79 -5.52 4.49
CA ASP A 85 -10.13 -6.08 3.33
C ASP A 85 -8.73 -6.62 3.66
N HIS A 86 -8.29 -7.59 2.88
CA HIS A 86 -6.86 -7.84 2.76
C HIS A 86 -6.19 -6.61 2.12
N MET A 87 -5.08 -6.16 2.71
CA MET A 87 -4.30 -5.09 2.11
C MET A 87 -3.31 -5.66 1.09
N VAL A 88 -3.08 -4.92 0.02
CA VAL A 88 -2.07 -5.29 -0.99
C VAL A 88 -1.18 -4.08 -1.26
N ALA A 89 0.14 -4.28 -1.29
CA ALA A 89 1.10 -3.25 -1.66
C ALA A 89 2.28 -3.83 -2.44
N HIS A 90 2.99 -3.00 -3.20
CA HIS A 90 4.19 -3.45 -3.92
C HIS A 90 5.44 -3.24 -3.07
N ASN A 91 6.04 -4.33 -2.57
CA ASN A 91 7.00 -4.34 -1.46
C ASN A 91 6.32 -4.02 -0.11
N ALA A 92 5.21 -4.68 0.15
CA ALA A 92 4.25 -4.39 1.22
C ALA A 92 4.83 -4.21 2.63
N GLY A 93 6.01 -4.74 2.91
CA GLY A 93 6.70 -4.50 4.17
C GLY A 93 7.00 -3.02 4.43
N PHE A 94 7.19 -2.23 3.38
CA PHE A 94 7.37 -0.78 3.48
C PHE A 94 6.06 -0.11 3.91
N ASP A 95 4.98 -0.32 3.19
CA ASP A 95 3.70 0.35 3.44
C ASP A 95 3.09 -0.02 4.79
N MET A 96 3.16 -1.30 5.15
CA MET A 96 2.74 -1.77 6.47
C MET A 96 3.63 -1.19 7.58
N GLY A 97 4.92 -1.03 7.32
CA GLY A 97 5.86 -0.34 8.19
C GLY A 97 5.52 1.14 8.38
N VAL A 98 5.06 1.82 7.31
CA VAL A 98 4.59 3.21 7.37
C VAL A 98 3.35 3.34 8.26
N ILE A 99 2.35 2.48 8.08
CA ILE A 99 1.15 2.48 8.93
C ILE A 99 1.53 2.30 10.40
N ALA A 100 2.37 1.31 10.71
CA ALA A 100 2.79 1.05 12.08
C ALA A 100 3.58 2.22 12.69
N ALA A 101 4.56 2.76 11.96
CA ALA A 101 5.43 3.83 12.44
C ALA A 101 4.70 5.17 12.57
N ALA A 102 3.84 5.53 11.59
CA ALA A 102 3.03 6.74 11.65
C ALA A 102 2.02 6.68 12.80
N SER A 103 1.41 5.52 13.04
CA SER A 103 0.50 5.32 14.18
C SER A 103 1.24 5.47 15.51
N ALA A 104 2.41 4.85 15.65
CA ALA A 104 3.22 4.97 16.86
C ALA A 104 3.69 6.42 17.10
N ALA A 105 4.16 7.12 16.06
CA ALA A 105 4.60 8.52 16.16
C ALA A 105 3.44 9.49 16.47
N SER A 106 2.21 9.10 16.11
CA SER A 106 0.99 9.88 16.38
C SER A 106 0.26 9.43 17.65
N PHE A 107 0.81 8.49 18.42
CA PHE A 107 0.21 7.95 19.65
C PHE A 107 -1.20 7.38 19.47
N VAL A 108 -1.49 6.80 18.30
CA VAL A 108 -2.74 6.11 18.01
C VAL A 108 -2.52 4.61 17.78
N PRO A 109 -3.50 3.75 18.07
CA PRO A 109 -3.38 2.32 17.80
C PRO A 109 -3.17 2.06 16.31
N SER A 110 -2.26 1.15 15.98
CA SER A 110 -2.13 0.63 14.62
C SER A 110 -3.34 -0.24 14.28
N PRO A 111 -3.92 -0.10 13.07
CA PRO A 111 -4.96 -1.03 12.63
C PRO A 111 -4.38 -2.43 12.41
N SER A 112 -5.25 -3.41 12.32
CA SER A 112 -4.88 -4.81 12.09
C SER A 112 -5.37 -5.25 10.72
N TYR A 113 -4.45 -5.70 9.87
CA TYR A 113 -4.74 -6.18 8.51
C TYR A 113 -3.88 -7.37 8.15
N ASP A 114 -4.47 -8.36 7.51
CA ASP A 114 -3.72 -9.33 6.74
C ASP A 114 -3.36 -8.72 5.38
N TYR A 115 -2.15 -8.99 4.87
CA TYR A 115 -1.70 -8.38 3.63
C TYR A 115 -0.93 -9.32 2.72
N LEU A 116 -0.96 -9.04 1.42
CA LEU A 116 -0.20 -9.74 0.38
C LEU A 116 0.72 -8.76 -0.35
N CYS A 117 1.95 -9.20 -0.62
CA CYS A 117 2.93 -8.41 -1.35
C CYS A 117 2.88 -8.71 -2.85
N SER A 118 2.45 -7.72 -3.67
CA SER A 118 2.36 -7.88 -5.13
C SER A 118 3.72 -8.11 -5.81
N LEU A 119 4.83 -7.63 -5.22
CA LEU A 119 6.19 -7.95 -5.68
C LEU A 119 6.49 -9.45 -5.56
N GLN A 120 6.08 -10.09 -4.46
CA GLN A 120 6.26 -11.54 -4.29
C GLN A 120 5.39 -12.32 -5.28
N VAL A 121 4.12 -11.91 -5.44
CA VAL A 121 3.21 -12.50 -6.43
C VAL A 121 3.74 -12.35 -7.85
N ALA A 122 4.22 -11.16 -8.22
CA ALA A 122 4.80 -10.91 -9.55
C ALA A 122 5.99 -11.85 -9.84
N ARG A 123 6.87 -12.05 -8.86
CA ARG A 123 8.02 -12.99 -8.98
C ARG A 123 7.61 -14.44 -9.22
N LYS A 124 6.42 -14.83 -8.81
CA LYS A 124 5.86 -16.18 -8.98
C LYS A 124 5.00 -16.31 -10.24
N THR A 125 4.53 -15.19 -10.78
CA THR A 125 3.60 -15.13 -11.92
C THR A 125 4.32 -14.87 -13.23
N TYR A 126 5.38 -14.06 -13.23
CA TYR A 126 6.06 -13.58 -14.42
C TYR A 126 7.52 -14.04 -14.49
N HIS A 127 8.10 -13.95 -15.68
CA HIS A 127 9.53 -14.10 -15.93
C HIS A 127 10.06 -12.78 -16.49
N LEU A 128 10.62 -11.93 -15.61
CA LEU A 128 11.05 -10.56 -15.92
C LEU A 128 12.50 -10.35 -15.47
N ASP A 129 13.21 -9.45 -16.15
CA ASP A 129 14.56 -9.04 -15.77
C ASP A 129 14.55 -8.14 -14.52
N SER A 130 13.42 -7.50 -14.24
CA SER A 130 13.18 -6.66 -13.06
C SER A 130 11.74 -6.79 -12.57
N TYR A 131 11.55 -6.74 -11.27
CA TYR A 131 10.24 -6.78 -10.64
C TYR A 131 9.89 -5.45 -9.95
N ARG A 132 10.54 -4.34 -10.36
CA ARG A 132 10.12 -3.00 -9.94
C ARG A 132 8.70 -2.74 -10.45
N LEU A 133 7.94 -1.94 -9.70
CA LEU A 133 6.52 -1.72 -9.97
C LEU A 133 6.18 -1.41 -11.44
N PRO A 134 6.88 -0.49 -12.16
CA PRO A 134 6.55 -0.21 -13.56
C PRO A 134 6.69 -1.42 -14.48
N VAL A 135 7.73 -2.24 -14.26
CA VAL A 135 7.99 -3.42 -15.10
C VAL A 135 6.97 -4.53 -14.83
N ALA A 136 6.60 -4.74 -13.56
CA ALA A 136 5.60 -5.72 -13.18
C ALA A 136 4.18 -5.28 -13.61
N ALA A 137 3.87 -3.99 -13.54
CA ALA A 137 2.62 -3.40 -13.99
C ALA A 137 2.45 -3.55 -15.52
N MET A 138 3.50 -3.25 -16.29
CA MET A 138 3.52 -3.46 -17.75
C MET A 138 3.24 -4.93 -18.10
N ALA A 139 3.82 -5.89 -17.39
CA ALA A 139 3.55 -7.31 -17.57
C ALA A 139 2.10 -7.71 -17.22
N ALA A 140 1.42 -6.92 -16.39
CA ALA A 140 0.01 -7.04 -16.07
C ALA A 140 -0.91 -6.28 -17.05
N GLY A 141 -0.35 -5.60 -18.08
CA GLY A 141 -1.11 -4.78 -19.02
C GLY A 141 -1.53 -3.41 -18.49
N PHE A 142 -0.86 -2.92 -17.44
CA PHE A 142 -1.07 -1.59 -16.88
C PHE A 142 0.15 -0.72 -17.20
N GLU A 143 0.00 0.17 -18.16
CA GLU A 143 1.07 0.99 -18.73
C GLU A 143 0.77 2.48 -18.58
N ASP A 144 1.76 3.34 -18.85
CA ASP A 144 1.62 4.80 -18.94
C ASP A 144 1.06 5.49 -17.68
N PHE A 145 1.53 5.09 -16.49
CA PHE A 145 1.18 5.77 -15.24
C PHE A 145 2.37 6.58 -14.68
N THR A 146 2.05 7.60 -13.91
CA THR A 146 3.05 8.42 -13.23
C THR A 146 3.58 7.68 -12.00
N HIS A 147 4.71 6.98 -12.15
CA HIS A 147 5.37 6.31 -11.03
C HIS A 147 5.81 7.31 -9.95
N HIS A 148 5.78 6.89 -8.69
CA HIS A 148 5.95 7.72 -7.50
C HIS A 148 4.82 8.75 -7.28
N ASN A 149 3.63 8.45 -7.77
CA ASN A 149 2.38 9.01 -7.32
C ASN A 149 1.62 7.91 -6.57
N ALA A 150 1.39 8.08 -5.29
CA ALA A 150 0.86 7.01 -4.43
C ALA A 150 -0.45 6.38 -4.97
N LEU A 151 -1.36 7.18 -5.56
CA LEU A 151 -2.57 6.61 -6.16
C LEU A 151 -2.27 5.80 -7.42
N ALA A 152 -1.41 6.30 -8.30
CA ALA A 152 -1.05 5.61 -9.52
C ALA A 152 -0.28 4.31 -9.22
N ASP A 153 0.58 4.31 -8.20
CA ASP A 153 1.33 3.15 -7.75
C ASP A 153 0.41 2.10 -7.09
N ALA A 154 -0.59 2.53 -6.30
CA ALA A 154 -1.62 1.64 -5.77
C ALA A 154 -2.49 1.03 -6.90
N GLN A 155 -2.81 1.79 -7.97
CA GLN A 155 -3.53 1.27 -9.14
C GLN A 155 -2.69 0.22 -9.90
N ALA A 156 -1.40 0.49 -10.11
CA ALA A 156 -0.48 -0.45 -10.72
C ALA A 156 -0.36 -1.74 -9.89
N CYS A 157 -0.28 -1.61 -8.56
CA CYS A 157 -0.28 -2.74 -7.63
C CYS A 157 -1.57 -3.57 -7.75
N ALA A 158 -2.74 -2.91 -7.78
CA ALA A 158 -4.03 -3.58 -7.95
C ALA A 158 -4.10 -4.35 -9.29
N ALA A 159 -3.63 -3.74 -10.38
CA ALA A 159 -3.60 -4.39 -11.69
C ALA A 159 -2.74 -5.66 -11.70
N ILE A 160 -1.57 -5.64 -11.06
CA ILE A 160 -0.70 -6.82 -10.91
C ILE A 160 -1.45 -7.96 -10.22
N ILE A 161 -2.15 -7.69 -9.12
CA ILE A 161 -2.88 -8.71 -8.36
C ILE A 161 -4.07 -9.25 -9.15
N VAL A 162 -4.87 -8.39 -9.78
CA VAL A 162 -6.02 -8.82 -10.60
C VAL A 162 -5.56 -9.70 -11.77
N HIS A 163 -4.50 -9.29 -12.49
CA HIS A 163 -3.97 -10.07 -13.58
C HIS A 163 -3.36 -11.40 -13.12
N ALA A 164 -2.62 -11.40 -12.00
CA ALA A 164 -2.06 -12.63 -11.43
C ALA A 164 -3.16 -13.59 -10.97
N ALA A 165 -4.22 -13.10 -10.31
CA ALA A 165 -5.36 -13.92 -9.92
C ALA A 165 -6.02 -14.60 -11.13
N GLY A 166 -6.23 -13.84 -12.22
CA GLY A 166 -6.75 -14.40 -13.47
C GLY A 166 -5.84 -15.49 -14.09
N ARG A 167 -4.51 -15.29 -14.05
CA ARG A 167 -3.53 -16.26 -14.57
C ARG A 167 -3.46 -17.55 -13.75
N HIS A 168 -3.61 -17.47 -12.45
CA HIS A 168 -3.56 -18.62 -11.54
C HIS A 168 -4.94 -19.24 -11.28
N GLY A 169 -6.02 -18.61 -11.74
CA GLY A 169 -7.39 -19.06 -11.50
C GLY A 169 -7.83 -18.83 -10.05
N ALA A 170 -7.19 -17.91 -9.33
CA ALA A 170 -7.54 -17.60 -7.95
C ALA A 170 -8.81 -16.74 -7.87
N SER A 171 -9.69 -17.08 -6.95
CA SER A 171 -10.95 -16.36 -6.70
C SER A 171 -10.84 -15.32 -5.59
N ASP A 172 -9.84 -15.42 -4.71
CA ASP A 172 -9.58 -14.47 -3.62
C ASP A 172 -8.08 -14.34 -3.30
N ILE A 173 -7.73 -13.42 -2.40
CA ILE A 173 -6.34 -13.10 -2.03
C ILE A 173 -5.64 -14.27 -1.34
N ALA A 174 -6.33 -15.00 -0.47
CA ALA A 174 -5.74 -16.12 0.26
C ALA A 174 -5.44 -17.28 -0.71
N GLU A 175 -6.36 -17.59 -1.62
CA GLU A 175 -6.15 -18.59 -2.68
C GLU A 175 -5.02 -18.17 -3.64
N LEU A 176 -4.92 -16.88 -3.99
CA LEU A 176 -3.80 -16.38 -4.79
C LEU A 176 -2.46 -16.59 -4.08
N ALA A 177 -2.40 -16.30 -2.78
CA ALA A 177 -1.20 -16.50 -1.98
C ALA A 177 -0.81 -18.00 -1.96
N GLU A 178 -1.77 -18.90 -1.78
CA GLU A 178 -1.55 -20.35 -1.80
C GLU A 178 -1.04 -20.84 -3.16
N LEU A 179 -1.74 -20.51 -4.24
CA LEU A 179 -1.40 -20.95 -5.61
C LEU A 179 -0.05 -20.42 -6.08
N THR A 180 0.35 -19.23 -5.65
CA THR A 180 1.65 -18.65 -5.98
C THR A 180 2.75 -19.06 -5.00
N GLY A 181 2.42 -19.68 -3.87
CA GLY A 181 3.36 -19.92 -2.77
C GLY A 181 3.90 -18.62 -2.16
N SER A 182 3.12 -17.54 -2.22
CA SER A 182 3.44 -16.27 -1.61
C SER A 182 2.99 -16.27 -0.14
N ARG A 183 3.77 -15.63 0.73
CA ARG A 183 3.42 -15.58 2.17
C ARG A 183 2.49 -14.40 2.45
N MET A 184 1.37 -14.67 3.10
CA MET A 184 0.57 -13.63 3.74
C MET A 184 1.33 -13.05 4.94
N GLY A 185 1.31 -11.73 5.07
CA GLY A 185 1.80 -11.01 6.24
C GLY A 185 0.64 -10.54 7.11
N HIS A 186 0.98 -10.05 8.32
CA HIS A 186 0.02 -9.46 9.24
C HIS A 186 0.56 -8.15 9.80
N LEU A 187 -0.25 -7.09 9.73
CA LEU A 187 -0.03 -5.82 10.41
C LEU A 187 -0.88 -5.80 11.68
N GLY A 188 -0.31 -5.29 12.77
CA GLY A 188 -0.94 -5.24 14.09
C GLY A 188 -0.36 -6.27 15.05
N MET A 189 -0.73 -6.18 16.33
CA MET A 189 -0.31 -7.16 17.33
C MET A 189 -1.10 -8.44 17.14
N ALA A 190 -0.43 -9.60 17.14
CA ALA A 190 -1.10 -10.88 17.19
C ALA A 190 -1.95 -10.95 18.47
N VAL A 191 -3.19 -11.45 18.35
CA VAL A 191 -4.16 -11.53 19.47
C VAL A 191 -3.56 -12.21 20.72
N ALA A 192 -2.54 -13.05 20.56
CA ALA A 192 -1.83 -13.73 21.65
C ALA A 192 -0.94 -12.80 22.51
N GLU A 193 -0.59 -11.58 22.06
CA GLU A 193 0.24 -10.62 22.81
C GLU A 193 -0.58 -9.63 23.64
N VAL A 194 -1.88 -9.50 23.36
CA VAL A 194 -2.78 -8.57 24.07
C VAL A 194 -3.28 -9.14 25.40
N LEU A 195 -3.08 -10.44 25.66
CA LEU A 195 -3.57 -11.16 26.85
C LEU A 195 -2.47 -11.52 27.87
N ARG A 196 -1.32 -10.85 27.81
CA ARG A 196 -0.25 -11.01 28.82
C ARG A 196 -0.05 -9.77 29.67
#